data_69dc3713269c468bdf68577162dd1b5a
#
_entry.id   69dc3713269c468bdf68577162dd1b5a
#
_cell.length_a   1.000
_cell.length_b   1.000
_cell.length_c   1.000
_cell.angle_alpha   90.00
_cell.angle_beta   90.00
_cell.angle_gamma   90.00
#
_symmetry.space_group_name_H-M   'P 1'
#
loop_
_entity.id
_entity.type
_entity.pdbx_description
1 polymer ?
#
loop_
_entity_poly.entity_id
_entity_poly.type
_entity_poly.pdbx_seq_one_letter_code
_entity_poly.pdbx_strand_id
1 'polypeptide(L)'
;MTAIVVLSMALTPLVVLVHGRFAGAGEVSMDGVEAAHDSQANVLVIGFGRVGQIASQGVIARGASLTVIDNDTQVIRDAEAYLGFKVYYGDGARAEVLHAAGAHKACAILVCVDDKTAATRIAENARALCPQARVLVRAFDREHALELFKTGAVDYLVRETFESSMALGREAVLATGATPEEADA
;
A
#
# COMPACT_ATOMS: atom_id res chain seq x y z
N MET A 1 -40.10 28.87 -13.26
CA MET A 1 -38.92 28.04 -13.60
C MET A 1 -37.81 28.15 -12.55
N THR A 2 -37.53 29.31 -11.96
CA THR A 2 -36.46 29.52 -10.94
C THR A 2 -36.64 28.74 -9.63
N ALA A 3 -37.84 28.56 -9.13
CA ALA A 3 -38.12 27.87 -7.87
C ALA A 3 -37.72 26.36 -7.90
N ILE A 4 -37.92 25.71 -9.06
CA ILE A 4 -37.56 24.28 -9.22
C ILE A 4 -36.06 24.07 -9.19
N VAL A 5 -35.30 24.98 -9.83
CA VAL A 5 -33.83 24.94 -9.87
C VAL A 5 -33.23 25.16 -8.49
N VAL A 6 -33.75 26.12 -7.73
CA VAL A 6 -33.29 26.40 -6.36
C VAL A 6 -33.62 25.22 -5.41
N LEU A 7 -34.81 24.61 -5.57
CA LEU A 7 -35.23 23.47 -4.78
C LEU A 7 -34.36 22.24 -5.07
N SER A 8 -34.02 21.98 -6.34
CA SER A 8 -33.15 20.86 -6.72
C SER A 8 -31.70 21.06 -6.21
N MET A 9 -31.18 22.29 -6.27
CA MET A 9 -29.86 22.62 -5.74
C MET A 9 -29.78 22.45 -4.21
N ALA A 10 -30.87 22.76 -3.48
CA ALA A 10 -30.94 22.56 -2.04
C ALA A 10 -31.16 21.08 -1.66
N LEU A 11 -31.87 20.31 -2.50
CA LEU A 11 -32.19 18.91 -2.24
C LEU A 11 -30.99 17.97 -2.50
N THR A 12 -30.15 18.32 -3.47
CA THR A 12 -29.01 17.48 -3.87
C THR A 12 -28.05 17.20 -2.71
N PRO A 13 -27.53 18.16 -1.92
CA PRO A 13 -26.67 17.87 -0.78
C PRO A 13 -27.40 17.08 0.31
N LEU A 14 -28.71 17.29 0.47
CA LEU A 14 -29.50 16.52 1.44
C LEU A 14 -29.64 15.05 1.01
N VAL A 15 -29.87 14.80 -0.28
CA VAL A 15 -29.93 13.44 -0.84
C VAL A 15 -28.56 12.75 -0.73
N VAL A 16 -27.46 13.45 -0.99
CA VAL A 16 -26.09 12.92 -0.84
C VAL A 16 -25.80 12.60 0.62
N LEU A 17 -26.18 13.46 1.57
CA LEU A 17 -26.04 13.22 3.01
C LEU A 17 -26.87 12.01 3.48
N VAL A 18 -28.12 11.91 3.02
CA VAL A 18 -29.03 10.82 3.34
C VAL A 18 -28.54 9.54 2.67
N HIS A 19 -28.16 9.58 1.40
CA HIS A 19 -27.58 8.42 0.69
C HIS A 19 -26.30 7.94 1.35
N GLY A 20 -25.40 8.85 1.77
CA GLY A 20 -24.18 8.50 2.51
C GLY A 20 -24.44 7.88 3.90
N ARG A 21 -25.63 8.16 4.47
CA ARG A 21 -26.04 7.61 5.77
C ARG A 21 -26.80 6.28 5.65
N PHE A 22 -27.45 6.04 4.49
CA PHE A 22 -28.21 4.81 4.18
C PHE A 22 -27.46 3.88 3.21
N ALA A 23 -26.54 4.38 2.38
CA ALA A 23 -25.47 3.59 1.79
C ALA A 23 -24.45 3.34 2.90
N GLY A 24 -24.91 2.62 3.94
CA GLY A 24 -24.04 2.04 4.95
C GLY A 24 -22.89 1.38 4.23
N ALA A 25 -21.71 1.41 4.82
CA ALA A 25 -20.59 0.63 4.37
C ALA A 25 -21.12 -0.69 3.87
N GLY A 26 -21.13 -0.89 2.53
CA GLY A 26 -21.64 -2.12 1.94
C GLY A 26 -21.00 -3.22 2.73
N GLU A 27 -21.76 -4.20 3.18
CA GLU A 27 -21.19 -5.36 3.88
C GLU A 27 -20.06 -5.84 2.98
N VAL A 28 -18.84 -5.72 3.47
CA VAL A 28 -17.65 -6.15 2.75
C VAL A 28 -17.82 -7.66 2.63
N SER A 29 -18.26 -8.11 1.45
CA SER A 29 -18.44 -9.54 1.21
C SER A 29 -17.10 -10.22 1.44
N MET A 30 -17.05 -11.10 2.42
CA MET A 30 -15.88 -11.91 2.74
C MET A 30 -15.84 -13.22 1.93
N ASP A 31 -16.78 -13.40 0.96
CA ASP A 31 -16.80 -14.58 0.11
C ASP A 31 -15.53 -14.66 -0.73
N GLY A 32 -14.82 -15.77 -0.61
CA GLY A 32 -13.55 -16.02 -1.29
C GLY A 32 -12.34 -15.31 -0.68
N VAL A 33 -12.48 -14.72 0.53
CA VAL A 33 -11.39 -14.02 1.21
C VAL A 33 -10.95 -14.83 2.44
N GLU A 34 -9.66 -15.12 2.53
CA GLU A 34 -9.07 -15.91 3.60
C GLU A 34 -8.10 -15.06 4.43
N ALA A 35 -8.17 -15.20 5.75
CA ALA A 35 -7.17 -14.60 6.64
C ALA A 35 -5.89 -15.45 6.64
N ALA A 36 -4.73 -14.81 6.83
CA ALA A 36 -3.47 -15.51 6.95
C ALA A 36 -3.45 -16.35 8.24
N HIS A 37 -3.00 -17.59 8.13
CA HIS A 37 -2.80 -18.51 9.25
C HIS A 37 -1.42 -19.17 9.15
N ASP A 38 -0.58 -18.99 10.16
CA ASP A 38 0.74 -19.64 10.34
C ASP A 38 1.60 -19.70 9.06
N SER A 39 1.64 -18.59 8.33
CA SER A 39 2.43 -18.48 7.11
C SER A 39 3.93 -18.59 7.41
N GLN A 40 4.68 -19.18 6.47
CA GLN A 40 6.13 -19.43 6.63
C GLN A 40 6.97 -18.76 5.53
N ALA A 41 6.48 -17.63 5.01
CA ALA A 41 7.17 -16.94 3.94
C ALA A 41 8.40 -16.17 4.44
N ASN A 42 9.42 -16.09 3.58
CA ASN A 42 10.64 -15.32 3.87
C ASN A 42 10.41 -13.81 3.75
N VAL A 43 9.42 -13.40 2.94
CA VAL A 43 9.07 -12.00 2.72
C VAL A 43 7.59 -11.80 2.99
N LEU A 44 7.26 -10.78 3.77
CA LEU A 44 5.90 -10.34 4.02
C LEU A 44 5.65 -9.01 3.31
N VAL A 45 4.58 -8.94 2.52
CA VAL A 45 4.14 -7.70 1.86
C VAL A 45 2.80 -7.26 2.45
N ILE A 46 2.72 -6.01 2.86
CA ILE A 46 1.55 -5.39 3.45
C ILE A 46 1.06 -4.27 2.53
N GLY A 47 -0.11 -4.46 1.94
CA GLY A 47 -0.65 -3.64 0.86
C GLY A 47 -0.28 -4.18 -0.53
N PHE A 48 -1.28 -4.68 -1.27
CA PHE A 48 -1.11 -5.25 -2.61
C PHE A 48 -1.69 -4.36 -3.71
N GLY A 49 -1.65 -3.06 -3.49
CA GLY A 49 -1.91 -2.05 -4.52
C GLY A 49 -0.80 -2.02 -5.58
N ARG A 50 -0.77 -0.97 -6.41
CA ARG A 50 0.18 -0.82 -7.53
C ARG A 50 1.64 -1.04 -7.12
N VAL A 51 2.07 -0.42 -6.03
CA VAL A 51 3.47 -0.52 -5.56
C VAL A 51 3.77 -1.92 -5.03
N GLY A 52 2.87 -2.50 -4.21
CA GLY A 52 3.04 -3.85 -3.67
C GLY A 52 3.14 -4.91 -4.76
N GLN A 53 2.29 -4.82 -5.79
CA GLN A 53 2.31 -5.73 -6.94
C GLN A 53 3.66 -5.68 -7.68
N ILE A 54 4.14 -4.47 -8.01
CA ILE A 54 5.41 -4.30 -8.74
C ILE A 54 6.60 -4.76 -7.88
N ALA A 55 6.64 -4.36 -6.60
CA ALA A 55 7.71 -4.75 -5.69
C ALA A 55 7.78 -6.27 -5.47
N SER A 56 6.62 -6.94 -5.45
CA SER A 56 6.53 -8.40 -5.30
C SER A 56 7.11 -9.17 -6.48
N GLN A 57 7.08 -8.62 -7.70
CA GLN A 57 7.56 -9.32 -8.90
C GLN A 57 9.04 -9.74 -8.79
N GLY A 58 9.90 -8.86 -8.28
CA GLY A 58 11.31 -9.17 -8.07
C GLY A 58 11.54 -10.30 -7.06
N VAL A 59 10.74 -10.33 -6.00
CA VAL A 59 10.77 -11.36 -4.96
C VAL A 59 10.34 -12.71 -5.53
N ILE A 60 9.23 -12.73 -6.29
CA ILE A 60 8.68 -13.92 -6.95
C ILE A 60 9.67 -14.46 -8.00
N ALA A 61 10.23 -13.58 -8.83
CA ALA A 61 11.20 -13.98 -9.86
C ALA A 61 12.47 -14.62 -9.26
N ARG A 62 12.82 -14.26 -8.03
CA ARG A 62 13.93 -14.87 -7.28
C ARG A 62 13.59 -16.24 -6.71
N GLY A 63 12.32 -16.65 -6.72
CA GLY A 63 11.82 -17.89 -6.12
C GLY A 63 11.73 -17.82 -4.58
N ALA A 64 11.76 -16.65 -3.99
CA ALA A 64 11.53 -16.49 -2.56
C ALA A 64 10.05 -16.71 -2.20
N SER A 65 9.80 -17.30 -1.04
CA SER A 65 8.43 -17.47 -0.55
C SER A 65 7.88 -16.13 -0.06
N LEU A 66 6.66 -15.80 -0.49
CA LEU A 66 6.01 -14.54 -0.25
C LEU A 66 4.65 -14.75 0.41
N THR A 67 4.39 -14.04 1.50
CA THR A 67 3.04 -13.85 2.04
C THR A 67 2.61 -12.41 1.77
N VAL A 68 1.39 -12.23 1.30
CA VAL A 68 0.83 -10.91 1.04
C VAL A 68 -0.46 -10.74 1.84
N ILE A 69 -0.62 -9.59 2.50
CA ILE A 69 -1.85 -9.21 3.18
C ILE A 69 -2.33 -7.86 2.68
N ASP A 70 -3.65 -7.74 2.56
CA ASP A 70 -4.34 -6.50 2.24
C ASP A 70 -5.65 -6.41 3.03
N ASN A 71 -6.16 -5.22 3.26
CA ASN A 71 -7.45 -4.99 3.89
C ASN A 71 -8.56 -4.65 2.89
N ASP A 72 -8.23 -4.53 1.60
CA ASP A 72 -9.20 -4.32 0.52
C ASP A 72 -9.56 -5.66 -0.14
N THR A 73 -10.80 -6.09 0.07
CA THR A 73 -11.31 -7.35 -0.49
C THR A 73 -11.40 -7.34 -2.02
N GLN A 74 -11.49 -6.17 -2.66
CA GLN A 74 -11.48 -6.07 -4.10
C GLN A 74 -10.07 -6.36 -4.65
N VAL A 75 -9.04 -5.78 -4.04
CA VAL A 75 -7.63 -6.05 -4.38
C VAL A 75 -7.32 -7.55 -4.24
N ILE A 76 -7.83 -8.19 -3.19
CA ILE A 76 -7.63 -9.62 -2.95
C ILE A 76 -8.25 -10.47 -4.06
N ARG A 77 -9.52 -10.21 -4.41
CA ARG A 77 -10.23 -10.92 -5.49
C ARG A 77 -9.57 -10.71 -6.85
N ASP A 78 -9.15 -9.48 -7.14
CA ASP A 78 -8.50 -9.17 -8.41
C ASP A 78 -7.14 -9.85 -8.52
N ALA A 79 -6.37 -9.94 -7.44
CA ALA A 79 -5.10 -10.65 -7.39
C ALA A 79 -5.28 -12.15 -7.70
N GLU A 80 -6.28 -12.79 -7.12
CA GLU A 80 -6.58 -14.19 -7.38
C GLU A 80 -7.08 -14.41 -8.81
N ALA A 81 -8.04 -13.59 -9.27
CA ALA A 81 -8.68 -13.75 -10.57
C ALA A 81 -7.75 -13.46 -11.75
N TYR A 82 -6.92 -12.43 -11.66
CA TYR A 82 -6.11 -11.95 -12.79
C TYR A 82 -4.64 -12.32 -12.71
N LEU A 83 -4.10 -12.50 -11.50
CA LEU A 83 -2.68 -12.78 -11.29
C LEU A 83 -2.42 -14.21 -10.82
N GLY A 84 -3.46 -14.95 -10.43
CA GLY A 84 -3.35 -16.29 -9.86
C GLY A 84 -2.55 -16.30 -8.55
N PHE A 85 -2.52 -15.16 -7.83
CA PHE A 85 -1.72 -14.95 -6.65
C PHE A 85 -2.60 -14.82 -5.42
N LYS A 86 -2.33 -15.61 -4.38
CA LYS A 86 -3.12 -15.59 -3.15
C LYS A 86 -2.70 -14.43 -2.25
N VAL A 87 -3.65 -13.55 -1.98
CA VAL A 87 -3.53 -12.44 -1.02
C VAL A 87 -4.48 -12.73 0.15
N TYR A 88 -3.98 -12.58 1.37
CA TYR A 88 -4.78 -12.81 2.57
C TYR A 88 -5.38 -11.51 3.09
N TYR A 89 -6.59 -11.61 3.64
CA TYR A 89 -7.24 -10.48 4.28
C TYR A 89 -6.61 -10.17 5.64
N GLY A 90 -6.29 -8.91 5.88
CA GLY A 90 -5.83 -8.47 7.18
C GLY A 90 -5.44 -7.00 7.24
N ASP A 91 -5.68 -6.39 8.41
CA ASP A 91 -5.15 -5.06 8.75
C ASP A 91 -3.73 -5.23 9.30
N GLY A 92 -2.73 -4.90 8.49
CA GLY A 92 -1.31 -4.99 8.86
C GLY A 92 -0.89 -4.08 10.02
N ALA A 93 -1.73 -3.13 10.42
CA ALA A 93 -1.49 -2.32 11.61
C ALA A 93 -1.80 -3.08 12.94
N ARG A 94 -2.34 -4.29 12.86
CA ARG A 94 -2.62 -5.14 14.02
C ARG A 94 -1.53 -6.18 14.21
N ALA A 95 -0.98 -6.23 15.43
CA ALA A 95 0.11 -7.15 15.78
C ALA A 95 -0.24 -8.63 15.56
N GLU A 96 -1.50 -9.00 15.86
CA GLU A 96 -1.99 -10.37 15.70
C GLU A 96 -2.00 -10.79 14.22
N VAL A 97 -2.34 -9.86 13.32
CA VAL A 97 -2.34 -10.10 11.87
C VAL A 97 -0.92 -10.29 11.35
N LEU A 98 0.02 -9.44 11.78
CA LEU A 98 1.44 -9.61 11.44
C LEU A 98 1.98 -10.95 11.92
N HIS A 99 1.65 -11.35 13.13
CA HIS A 99 2.07 -12.64 13.67
C HIS A 99 1.49 -13.81 12.86
N ALA A 100 0.17 -13.81 12.59
CA ALA A 100 -0.51 -14.84 11.80
C ALA A 100 0.03 -14.91 10.35
N ALA A 101 0.43 -13.78 9.78
CA ALA A 101 1.07 -13.69 8.46
C ALA A 101 2.54 -14.16 8.44
N GLY A 102 3.09 -14.58 9.57
CA GLY A 102 4.45 -15.14 9.65
C GLY A 102 5.56 -14.10 9.75
N ALA A 103 5.26 -12.87 10.17
CA ALA A 103 6.23 -11.78 10.27
C ALA A 103 7.46 -12.17 11.11
N HIS A 104 7.29 -12.99 12.16
CA HIS A 104 8.37 -13.47 13.02
C HIS A 104 9.40 -14.38 12.34
N LYS A 105 9.07 -14.90 11.15
CA LYS A 105 9.96 -15.73 10.32
C LYS A 105 10.48 -14.96 9.09
N ALA A 106 9.91 -13.81 8.79
CA ALA A 106 10.30 -13.04 7.64
C ALA A 106 11.69 -12.42 7.79
N CYS A 107 12.47 -12.41 6.72
CA CYS A 107 13.73 -11.67 6.63
C CYS A 107 13.51 -10.23 6.12
N ALA A 108 12.36 -9.97 5.47
CA ALA A 108 11.97 -8.64 5.00
C ALA A 108 10.46 -8.44 5.12
N ILE A 109 10.07 -7.22 5.48
CA ILE A 109 8.68 -6.77 5.56
C ILE A 109 8.57 -5.52 4.68
N LEU A 110 7.76 -5.60 3.63
CA LEU A 110 7.47 -4.49 2.71
C LEU A 110 6.15 -3.85 3.10
N VAL A 111 6.16 -2.56 3.40
CA VAL A 111 4.97 -1.78 3.74
C VAL A 111 4.63 -0.89 2.54
N CYS A 112 3.58 -1.26 1.82
CA CYS A 112 3.16 -0.65 0.54
C CYS A 112 1.75 -0.03 0.60
N VAL A 113 1.20 0.18 1.80
CA VAL A 113 -0.13 0.78 1.98
C VAL A 113 -0.15 2.26 1.65
N ASP A 114 -1.31 2.77 1.22
CA ASP A 114 -1.47 4.16 0.79
C ASP A 114 -1.61 5.14 1.96
N ASP A 115 -2.25 4.72 3.05
CA ASP A 115 -2.45 5.56 4.23
C ASP A 115 -1.15 5.75 5.02
N LYS A 116 -0.72 7.02 5.17
CA LYS A 116 0.53 7.40 5.84
C LYS A 116 0.57 6.94 7.30
N THR A 117 -0.54 7.14 8.02
CA THR A 117 -0.63 6.81 9.44
C THR A 117 -0.59 5.30 9.65
N ALA A 118 -1.30 4.55 8.80
CA ALA A 118 -1.23 3.10 8.82
C ALA A 118 0.18 2.61 8.49
N ALA A 119 0.84 3.16 7.46
CA ALA A 119 2.19 2.78 7.07
C ALA A 119 3.20 2.98 8.20
N THR A 120 3.17 4.15 8.86
CA THR A 120 4.04 4.45 10.01
C THR A 120 3.80 3.43 11.14
N ARG A 121 2.52 3.20 11.50
CA ARG A 121 2.16 2.26 12.58
C ARG A 121 2.53 0.81 12.26
N ILE A 122 2.37 0.39 11.00
CA ILE A 122 2.80 -0.93 10.54
C ILE A 122 4.32 -1.08 10.68
N ALA A 123 5.09 -0.08 10.26
CA ALA A 123 6.54 -0.10 10.34
C ALA A 123 7.03 -0.20 11.80
N GLU A 124 6.45 0.57 12.70
CA GLU A 124 6.76 0.53 14.14
C GLU A 124 6.44 -0.84 14.75
N ASN A 125 5.25 -1.39 14.46
CA ASN A 125 4.85 -2.72 14.92
C ASN A 125 5.75 -3.82 14.33
N ALA A 126 6.06 -3.75 13.04
CA ALA A 126 6.98 -4.69 12.40
C ALA A 126 8.36 -4.67 13.06
N ARG A 127 8.92 -3.49 13.32
CA ARG A 127 10.19 -3.35 14.01
C ARG A 127 10.17 -3.90 15.43
N ALA A 128 9.10 -3.62 16.19
CA ALA A 128 8.96 -4.09 17.56
C ALA A 128 8.81 -5.63 17.67
N LEU A 129 8.02 -6.21 16.75
CA LEU A 129 7.73 -7.65 16.78
C LEU A 129 8.79 -8.50 16.08
N CYS A 130 9.50 -7.94 15.09
CA CYS A 130 10.39 -8.67 14.20
C CYS A 130 11.72 -7.92 14.01
N PRO A 131 12.51 -7.73 15.08
CA PRO A 131 13.76 -6.95 15.02
C PRO A 131 14.79 -7.53 14.05
N GLN A 132 14.69 -8.80 13.69
CA GLN A 132 15.54 -9.48 12.71
C GLN A 132 15.18 -9.15 11.26
N ALA A 133 13.93 -8.72 10.99
CA ALA A 133 13.46 -8.43 9.64
C ALA A 133 13.89 -7.03 9.18
N ARG A 134 14.23 -6.90 7.91
CA ARG A 134 14.39 -5.58 7.29
C ARG A 134 13.03 -4.99 6.98
N VAL A 135 12.77 -3.80 7.49
CA VAL A 135 11.53 -3.05 7.26
C VAL A 135 11.75 -2.06 6.12
N LEU A 136 11.04 -2.29 5.01
CA LEU A 136 11.13 -1.52 3.79
C LEU A 136 9.78 -0.82 3.55
N VAL A 137 9.76 0.50 3.43
CA VAL A 137 8.51 1.26 3.43
C VAL A 137 8.39 2.16 2.21
N ARG A 138 7.22 2.13 1.58
CA ARG A 138 6.81 3.15 0.64
C ARG A 138 6.37 4.41 1.40
N ALA A 139 7.11 5.49 1.24
CA ALA A 139 6.70 6.79 1.72
C ALA A 139 5.85 7.49 0.65
N PHE A 140 4.71 8.03 1.06
CA PHE A 140 3.79 8.72 0.16
C PHE A 140 4.40 10.01 -0.40
N ASP A 141 5.00 10.82 0.47
CA ASP A 141 5.64 12.10 0.12
C ASP A 141 6.87 12.36 1.00
N ARG A 142 7.45 13.57 0.86
CA ARG A 142 8.63 13.98 1.61
C ARG A 142 8.37 14.09 3.12
N GLU A 143 7.22 14.60 3.51
CA GLU A 143 6.86 14.78 4.92
C GLU A 143 6.75 13.43 5.61
N HIS A 144 6.02 12.50 5.01
CA HIS A 144 5.91 11.13 5.49
C HIS A 144 7.27 10.40 5.53
N ALA A 145 8.14 10.63 4.54
CA ALA A 145 9.50 10.07 4.56
C ALA A 145 10.31 10.55 5.76
N LEU A 146 10.21 11.84 6.12
CA LEU A 146 10.86 12.41 7.29
C LEU A 146 10.26 11.88 8.61
N GLU A 147 8.96 11.67 8.65
CA GLU A 147 8.27 11.04 9.78
C GLU A 147 8.77 9.61 10.00
N LEU A 148 8.73 8.78 8.97
CA LEU A 148 9.24 7.41 9.00
C LEU A 148 10.70 7.33 9.44
N PHE A 149 11.54 8.23 8.95
CA PHE A 149 12.94 8.30 9.35
C PHE A 149 13.10 8.57 10.85
N LYS A 150 12.28 9.45 11.43
CA LYS A 150 12.33 9.79 12.85
C LYS A 150 11.93 8.64 13.76
N THR A 151 11.10 7.70 13.29
CA THR A 151 10.70 6.54 14.10
C THR A 151 11.87 5.58 14.40
N GLY A 152 12.90 5.58 13.55
CA GLY A 152 13.98 4.57 13.61
C GLY A 152 13.53 3.15 13.30
N ALA A 153 12.28 2.97 12.84
CA ALA A 153 11.70 1.66 12.57
C ALA A 153 12.01 1.11 11.17
N VAL A 154 12.52 1.96 10.26
CA VAL A 154 12.63 1.69 8.84
C VAL A 154 14.09 1.54 8.42
N ASP A 155 14.42 0.45 7.72
CA ASP A 155 15.77 0.21 7.17
C ASP A 155 15.96 0.82 5.78
N TYR A 156 14.88 0.92 5.01
CA TYR A 156 14.88 1.49 3.67
C TYR A 156 13.52 2.09 3.34
N LEU A 157 13.52 3.25 2.74
CA LEU A 157 12.29 3.87 2.26
C LEU A 157 12.47 4.40 0.84
N VAL A 158 11.40 4.36 0.07
CA VAL A 158 11.31 4.95 -1.27
C VAL A 158 10.08 5.85 -1.33
N ARG A 159 10.21 7.03 -1.95
CA ARG A 159 9.06 7.90 -2.23
C ARG A 159 8.46 7.49 -3.57
N GLU A 160 7.18 7.13 -3.57
CA GLU A 160 6.49 6.54 -4.74
C GLU A 160 6.71 7.30 -6.05
N THR A 161 6.52 8.62 -6.00
CA THR A 161 6.55 9.46 -7.22
C THR A 161 7.91 10.07 -7.50
N PHE A 162 8.84 10.07 -6.55
CA PHE A 162 10.10 10.79 -6.69
C PHE A 162 10.98 10.20 -7.78
N GLU A 163 11.25 8.91 -7.72
CA GLU A 163 12.12 8.22 -8.67
C GLU A 163 11.57 8.30 -10.11
N SER A 164 10.27 8.05 -10.27
CA SER A 164 9.61 8.15 -11.56
C SER A 164 9.56 9.58 -12.10
N SER A 165 9.38 10.57 -11.23
CA SER A 165 9.40 11.99 -11.61
C SER A 165 10.82 12.43 -12.01
N MET A 166 11.85 11.95 -11.32
CA MET A 166 13.23 12.23 -11.70
C MET A 166 13.57 11.62 -13.06
N ALA A 167 13.15 10.39 -13.32
CA ALA A 167 13.33 9.75 -14.63
C ALA A 167 12.65 10.54 -15.75
N LEU A 168 11.40 10.99 -15.53
CA LEU A 168 10.68 11.82 -16.50
C LEU A 168 11.34 13.19 -16.69
N GLY A 169 11.82 13.82 -15.62
CA GLY A 169 12.55 15.08 -15.65
C GLY A 169 13.85 14.97 -16.46
N ARG A 170 14.57 13.89 -16.26
CA ARG A 170 15.79 13.57 -17.03
C ARG A 170 15.51 13.53 -18.54
N GLU A 171 14.48 12.82 -18.96
CA GLU A 171 14.09 12.76 -20.37
C GLU A 171 13.68 14.12 -20.93
N ALA A 172 13.03 14.97 -20.12
CA ALA A 172 12.72 16.32 -20.52
C ALA A 172 13.98 17.19 -20.72
N VAL A 173 14.99 17.05 -19.85
CA VAL A 173 16.29 17.73 -20.02
C VAL A 173 17.00 17.28 -21.30
N LEU A 174 17.06 15.98 -21.56
CA LEU A 174 17.61 15.43 -22.81
C LEU A 174 16.91 15.96 -24.06
N ALA A 175 15.57 16.13 -24.01
CA ALA A 175 14.79 16.68 -25.11
C ALA A 175 15.11 18.15 -25.40
N THR A 176 15.76 18.88 -24.48
CA THR A 176 16.26 20.26 -24.75
C THR A 176 17.61 20.27 -25.48
N GLY A 177 18.21 19.09 -25.76
CA GLY A 177 19.50 18.97 -26.40
C GLY A 177 20.69 18.86 -25.44
N ALA A 178 20.41 18.66 -24.13
CA ALA A 178 21.45 18.44 -23.13
C ALA A 178 22.11 17.07 -23.30
N THR A 179 23.36 16.96 -22.85
CA THR A 179 24.07 15.67 -22.82
C THR A 179 23.52 14.77 -21.68
N PRO A 180 23.77 13.45 -21.75
CA PRO A 180 23.41 12.54 -20.66
C PRO A 180 24.01 12.95 -19.31
N GLU A 181 25.26 13.42 -19.29
CA GLU A 181 25.96 13.88 -18.10
C GLU A 181 25.30 15.11 -17.49
N GLU A 182 24.82 16.06 -18.32
CA GLU A 182 24.07 17.24 -17.86
C GLU A 182 22.68 16.87 -17.34
N ALA A 183 22.06 15.81 -17.88
CA ALA A 183 20.74 15.34 -17.45
C ALA A 183 20.80 14.53 -16.12
N ASP A 184 21.97 14.01 -15.77
CA ASP A 184 22.22 13.23 -14.54
C ASP A 184 22.76 14.11 -13.37
N ALA A 185 23.06 15.39 -13.63
CA ALA A 185 23.56 16.36 -12.63
C ALA A 185 22.44 16.93 -11.76
#